data_b3cdcf64bf9f74046fd44a901ab5e5ce
#
_entry.id   b3cdcf64bf9f74046fd44a901ab5e5ce
#
_cell.length_a   1.000
_cell.length_b   1.000
_cell.length_c   1.000
_cell.angle_alpha   90.00
_cell.angle_beta   90.00
_cell.angle_gamma   90.00
#
_symmetry.space_group_name_H-M   'P 1'
#
loop_
_entity.id
_entity.type
_entity.pdbx_description
1 polymer ?
#
loop_
_entity_poly.entity_id
_entity_poly.type
_entity_poly.pdbx_seq_one_letter_code
_entity_poly.pdbx_strand_id
1 'polypeptide(L)'
;MNWDVRYAREGYLFGKEPAAFLSREAARIPQGARVLSVADGEGRNSVYLATLGHDVRAFDLSHNAVAKARSLAAEAGVEVAFNLSGIEKWDWTQPVDVIVAIFIQFQGPEARAATFARFREGLAPGGLLLLHGYAPRQVEYGTGGPPHAENMYTLPMLRDAFGGWEVLHEADYDALIEEGSGHSGQSGLIDFVARKPAG
;
A
#
# COMPACT_ATOMS: atom_id res chain seq x y z
N MET A 1 -5.29 11.29 -13.20
CA MET A 1 -5.40 9.92 -13.78
C MET A 1 -6.71 9.32 -13.32
N ASN A 2 -7.50 8.71 -14.22
CA ASN A 2 -8.78 8.08 -13.83
C ASN A 2 -8.55 6.58 -13.60
N TRP A 3 -8.43 6.19 -12.34
CA TRP A 3 -8.18 4.82 -11.93
C TRP A 3 -9.34 3.88 -12.27
N ASP A 4 -10.58 4.35 -12.15
CA ASP A 4 -11.74 3.52 -12.44
C ASP A 4 -11.78 3.04 -13.90
N VAL A 5 -11.39 3.91 -14.84
CA VAL A 5 -11.22 3.55 -16.26
C VAL A 5 -10.07 2.53 -16.44
N ARG A 6 -8.96 2.70 -15.71
CA ARG A 6 -7.84 1.76 -15.82
C ARG A 6 -8.22 0.35 -15.34
N TYR A 7 -9.02 0.28 -14.27
CA TYR A 7 -9.48 -0.99 -13.72
C TYR A 7 -10.70 -1.59 -14.44
N ALA A 8 -11.33 -0.88 -15.39
CA ALA A 8 -12.44 -1.42 -16.20
C ALA A 8 -12.02 -2.50 -17.21
N ARG A 9 -10.73 -2.68 -17.47
CA ARG A 9 -10.19 -3.68 -18.41
C ARG A 9 -10.39 -5.11 -17.90
N GLU A 10 -10.38 -6.07 -18.83
CA GLU A 10 -10.36 -7.50 -18.47
C GLU A 10 -9.06 -7.86 -17.72
N GLY A 11 -9.17 -8.88 -16.84
CA GLY A 11 -8.07 -9.34 -16.00
C GLY A 11 -7.68 -8.36 -14.89
N TYR A 12 -6.52 -8.56 -14.31
CA TYR A 12 -5.97 -7.76 -13.21
C TYR A 12 -4.78 -6.94 -13.69
N LEU A 13 -4.84 -5.63 -13.49
CA LEU A 13 -3.82 -4.69 -13.97
C LEU A 13 -2.45 -4.96 -13.35
N PHE A 14 -2.42 -5.29 -12.06
CA PHE A 14 -1.21 -5.55 -11.28
C PHE A 14 -1.04 -7.01 -10.90
N GLY A 15 -1.78 -7.92 -11.58
CA GLY A 15 -1.76 -9.35 -11.26
C GLY A 15 -2.56 -9.68 -9.99
N LYS A 16 -2.55 -10.96 -9.62
CA LYS A 16 -3.24 -11.48 -8.42
C LYS A 16 -2.28 -11.77 -7.26
N GLU A 17 -0.99 -11.92 -7.56
CA GLU A 17 0.01 -12.16 -6.53
C GLU A 17 0.28 -10.88 -5.72
N PRO A 18 0.55 -11.00 -4.41
CA PRO A 18 0.89 -9.86 -3.58
C PRO A 18 2.16 -9.18 -4.08
N ALA A 19 2.33 -7.90 -3.78
CA ALA A 19 3.59 -7.22 -4.03
C ALA A 19 4.76 -7.97 -3.36
N ALA A 20 5.87 -8.13 -4.06
CA ALA A 20 7.04 -8.85 -3.55
C ALA A 20 7.55 -8.31 -2.21
N PHE A 21 7.47 -6.98 -2.02
CA PHE A 21 7.72 -6.34 -0.73
C PHE A 21 6.84 -6.92 0.38
N LEU A 22 5.52 -7.00 0.16
CA LEU A 22 4.59 -7.49 1.17
C LEU A 22 4.88 -8.95 1.54
N SER A 23 5.16 -9.79 0.56
CA SER A 23 5.52 -11.20 0.80
C SER A 23 6.77 -11.35 1.67
N ARG A 24 7.76 -10.46 1.52
CA ARG A 24 8.99 -10.48 2.34
C ARG A 24 8.72 -10.01 3.78
N GLU A 25 7.88 -8.99 3.94
CA GLU A 25 7.69 -8.31 5.23
C GLU A 25 6.49 -8.85 6.03
N ALA A 26 5.63 -9.68 5.43
CA ALA A 26 4.40 -10.20 6.07
C ALA A 26 4.65 -10.92 7.40
N ALA A 27 5.79 -11.60 7.54
CA ALA A 27 6.15 -12.28 8.79
C ALA A 27 6.34 -11.34 10.00
N ARG A 28 6.45 -10.03 9.79
CA ARG A 28 6.52 -9.03 10.86
C ARG A 28 5.14 -8.69 11.44
N ILE A 29 4.08 -9.00 10.70
CA ILE A 29 2.70 -8.71 11.10
C ILE A 29 2.29 -9.70 12.19
N PRO A 30 1.84 -9.23 13.37
CA PRO A 30 1.38 -10.13 14.45
C PRO A 30 0.20 -10.99 13.97
N GLN A 31 0.19 -12.26 14.36
CA GLN A 31 -0.91 -13.17 13.98
C GLN A 31 -2.27 -12.62 14.39
N GLY A 32 -3.24 -12.69 13.46
CA GLY A 32 -4.60 -12.21 13.68
C GLY A 32 -4.73 -10.68 13.78
N ALA A 33 -3.71 -9.92 13.36
CA ALA A 33 -3.74 -8.46 13.40
C ALA A 33 -4.88 -7.86 12.59
N ARG A 34 -5.40 -6.72 13.05
CA ARG A 34 -6.32 -5.86 12.29
C ARG A 34 -5.49 -5.04 11.30
N VAL A 35 -5.67 -5.30 10.02
CA VAL A 35 -4.88 -4.70 8.95
C VAL A 35 -5.76 -3.79 8.10
N LEU A 36 -5.27 -2.60 7.78
CA LEU A 36 -5.84 -1.71 6.77
C LEU A 36 -4.94 -1.67 5.53
N SER A 37 -5.46 -2.11 4.40
CA SER A 37 -4.83 -1.93 3.09
C SER A 37 -5.37 -0.68 2.41
N VAL A 38 -4.49 0.30 2.18
CA VAL A 38 -4.84 1.65 1.72
C VAL A 38 -4.74 1.74 0.21
N ALA A 39 -5.80 2.24 -0.46
CA ALA A 39 -5.89 2.34 -1.92
C ALA A 39 -5.46 1.01 -2.58
N ASP A 40 -6.13 -0.05 -2.16
CA ASP A 40 -5.76 -1.46 -2.35
C ASP A 40 -5.87 -1.94 -3.81
N GLY A 41 -6.55 -1.17 -4.65
CA GLY A 41 -6.79 -1.54 -6.05
C GLY A 41 -7.66 -2.78 -6.15
N GLU A 42 -7.19 -3.77 -6.92
CA GLU A 42 -7.90 -5.00 -7.24
C GLU A 42 -7.75 -6.12 -6.19
N GLY A 43 -7.23 -5.80 -4.99
CA GLY A 43 -7.29 -6.70 -3.83
C GLY A 43 -6.11 -7.65 -3.64
N ARG A 44 -5.08 -7.63 -4.49
CA ARG A 44 -3.98 -8.62 -4.43
C ARG A 44 -3.28 -8.67 -3.07
N ASN A 45 -3.09 -7.52 -2.43
CA ASN A 45 -2.39 -7.42 -1.14
C ASN A 45 -3.33 -7.77 0.02
N SER A 46 -4.54 -7.22 0.04
CA SER A 46 -5.51 -7.47 1.11
C SER A 46 -5.98 -8.93 1.14
N VAL A 47 -6.23 -9.53 -0.03
CA VAL A 47 -6.59 -10.95 -0.13
C VAL A 47 -5.45 -11.84 0.37
N TYR A 48 -4.22 -11.57 -0.03
CA TYR A 48 -3.06 -12.29 0.49
C TYR A 48 -2.97 -12.23 2.02
N LEU A 49 -3.12 -11.05 2.61
CA LEU A 49 -3.10 -10.88 4.07
C LEU A 49 -4.23 -11.65 4.76
N ALA A 50 -5.42 -11.71 4.16
CA ALA A 50 -6.53 -12.49 4.68
C ALA A 50 -6.25 -14.01 4.61
N THR A 51 -5.55 -14.51 3.57
CA THR A 51 -5.11 -15.91 3.52
C THR A 51 -4.13 -16.28 4.63
N LEU A 52 -3.41 -15.29 5.18
CA LEU A 52 -2.53 -15.47 6.35
C LEU A 52 -3.27 -15.44 7.70
N GLY A 53 -4.60 -15.22 7.68
CA GLY A 53 -5.45 -15.23 8.88
C GLY A 53 -5.54 -13.88 9.61
N HIS A 54 -5.27 -12.76 8.91
CA HIS A 54 -5.46 -11.42 9.46
C HIS A 54 -6.91 -10.94 9.28
N ASP A 55 -7.37 -10.04 10.17
CA ASP A 55 -8.63 -9.28 10.02
C ASP A 55 -8.37 -8.09 9.11
N VAL A 56 -8.75 -8.19 7.83
CA VAL A 56 -8.36 -7.23 6.81
C VAL A 56 -9.53 -6.35 6.39
N ARG A 57 -9.30 -5.04 6.49
CA ARG A 57 -10.10 -4.00 5.86
C ARG A 57 -9.30 -3.39 4.72
N ALA A 58 -9.97 -3.08 3.62
CA ALA A 58 -9.35 -2.44 2.47
C ALA A 58 -10.29 -1.40 1.87
N PHE A 59 -9.73 -0.37 1.28
CA PHE A 59 -10.52 0.58 0.50
C PHE A 59 -9.79 0.99 -0.78
N ASP A 60 -10.59 1.32 -1.79
CA ASP A 60 -10.16 1.98 -3.00
C ASP A 60 -11.25 2.94 -3.49
N LEU A 61 -10.88 3.97 -4.25
CA LEU A 61 -11.82 4.93 -4.82
C LEU A 61 -12.55 4.39 -6.05
N SER A 62 -12.01 3.36 -6.70
CA SER A 62 -12.55 2.76 -7.90
C SER A 62 -13.59 1.68 -7.63
N HIS A 63 -14.78 1.84 -8.19
CA HIS A 63 -15.82 0.80 -8.19
C HIS A 63 -15.35 -0.49 -8.85
N ASN A 64 -14.65 -0.37 -9.99
CA ASN A 64 -14.15 -1.51 -10.75
C ASN A 64 -13.07 -2.27 -9.96
N ALA A 65 -12.16 -1.56 -9.30
CA ALA A 65 -11.16 -2.17 -8.43
C ALA A 65 -11.79 -2.95 -7.28
N VAL A 66 -12.71 -2.32 -6.53
CA VAL A 66 -13.40 -2.97 -5.40
C VAL A 66 -14.23 -4.19 -5.85
N ALA A 67 -14.87 -4.12 -7.02
CA ALA A 67 -15.61 -5.27 -7.57
C ALA A 67 -14.68 -6.45 -7.85
N LYS A 68 -13.53 -6.21 -8.47
CA LYS A 68 -12.51 -7.24 -8.74
C LYS A 68 -11.87 -7.78 -7.47
N ALA A 69 -11.59 -6.90 -6.49
CA ALA A 69 -11.06 -7.31 -5.19
C ALA A 69 -12.00 -8.29 -4.47
N ARG A 70 -13.31 -8.03 -4.49
CA ARG A 70 -14.32 -8.95 -3.95
C ARG A 70 -14.34 -10.29 -4.68
N SER A 71 -14.20 -10.26 -6.01
CA SER A 71 -14.13 -11.50 -6.82
C SER A 71 -12.87 -12.30 -6.47
N LEU A 72 -11.73 -11.63 -6.30
CA LEU A 72 -10.47 -12.27 -5.93
C LEU A 72 -10.55 -12.91 -4.53
N ALA A 73 -11.15 -12.22 -3.56
CA ALA A 73 -11.37 -12.76 -2.20
C ALA A 73 -12.28 -14.00 -2.22
N ALA A 74 -13.37 -13.96 -3.00
CA ALA A 74 -14.26 -15.08 -3.17
C ALA A 74 -13.55 -16.28 -3.83
N GLU A 75 -12.72 -16.05 -4.84
CA GLU A 75 -11.90 -17.07 -5.50
C GLU A 75 -10.90 -17.71 -4.51
N ALA A 76 -10.30 -16.90 -3.63
CA ALA A 76 -9.37 -17.36 -2.61
C ALA A 76 -10.04 -17.97 -1.38
N GLY A 77 -11.37 -17.89 -1.26
CA GLY A 77 -12.13 -18.42 -0.12
C GLY A 77 -11.87 -17.66 1.19
N VAL A 78 -11.60 -16.37 1.12
CA VAL A 78 -11.33 -15.51 2.29
C VAL A 78 -12.29 -14.33 2.35
N GLU A 79 -12.41 -13.75 3.56
CA GLU A 79 -13.20 -12.54 3.79
C GLU A 79 -12.28 -11.33 3.96
N VAL A 80 -12.60 -10.25 3.25
CA VAL A 80 -11.99 -8.92 3.39
C VAL A 80 -13.09 -7.88 3.39
N ALA A 81 -13.04 -6.94 4.33
CA ALA A 81 -14.00 -5.84 4.40
C ALA A 81 -13.62 -4.73 3.39
N PHE A 82 -14.06 -4.88 2.14
CA PHE A 82 -13.82 -3.90 1.08
C PHE A 82 -14.79 -2.72 1.15
N ASN A 83 -14.23 -1.52 1.09
CA ASN A 83 -14.97 -0.26 1.11
C ASN A 83 -14.66 0.58 -0.12
N LEU A 84 -15.67 1.25 -0.67
CA LEU A 84 -15.49 2.27 -1.69
C LEU A 84 -15.25 3.61 -0.99
N SER A 85 -14.00 4.03 -0.90
CA SER A 85 -13.60 5.26 -0.21
C SER A 85 -12.28 5.81 -0.76
N GLY A 86 -12.08 7.11 -0.65
CA GLY A 86 -10.77 7.74 -0.79
C GLY A 86 -10.10 7.93 0.57
N ILE A 87 -8.80 8.20 0.56
CA ILE A 87 -7.98 8.41 1.78
C ILE A 87 -8.55 9.54 2.65
N GLU A 88 -9.05 10.60 2.03
CA GLU A 88 -9.61 11.78 2.72
C GLU A 88 -10.94 11.51 3.42
N LYS A 89 -11.69 10.50 2.95
CA LYS A 89 -13.02 10.15 3.44
C LYS A 89 -13.04 8.93 4.35
N TRP A 90 -11.92 8.22 4.46
CA TRP A 90 -11.81 7.08 5.36
C TRP A 90 -11.91 7.51 6.82
N ASP A 91 -12.58 6.70 7.65
CA ASP A 91 -12.68 6.94 9.10
C ASP A 91 -11.40 6.47 9.81
N TRP A 92 -10.48 7.39 10.03
CA TRP A 92 -9.21 7.14 10.70
C TRP A 92 -9.32 7.06 12.23
N THR A 93 -10.53 7.27 12.78
CA THR A 93 -10.77 7.18 14.25
C THR A 93 -10.88 5.74 14.75
N GLN A 94 -10.88 4.76 13.86
CA GLN A 94 -10.90 3.33 14.17
C GLN A 94 -9.48 2.74 14.04
N PRO A 95 -8.66 2.76 15.09
CA PRO A 95 -7.26 2.37 14.97
C PRO A 95 -7.11 0.90 14.58
N VAL A 96 -6.12 0.63 13.73
CA VAL A 96 -5.71 -0.72 13.32
C VAL A 96 -4.31 -1.04 13.85
N ASP A 97 -3.96 -2.31 13.85
CA ASP A 97 -2.65 -2.77 14.29
C ASP A 97 -1.59 -2.61 13.21
N VAL A 98 -2.01 -2.65 11.93
CA VAL A 98 -1.12 -2.54 10.77
C VAL A 98 -1.76 -1.71 9.67
N ILE A 99 -1.00 -0.79 9.09
CA ILE A 99 -1.33 -0.13 7.82
C ILE A 99 -0.37 -0.63 6.75
N VAL A 100 -0.94 -1.08 5.61
CA VAL A 100 -0.21 -1.45 4.41
C VAL A 100 -0.53 -0.42 3.32
N ALA A 101 0.52 0.24 2.81
CA ALA A 101 0.43 1.31 1.82
C ALA A 101 1.45 1.08 0.71
N ILE A 102 1.03 0.44 -0.39
CA ILE A 102 1.90 -0.02 -1.47
C ILE A 102 1.53 0.67 -2.78
N PHE A 103 2.50 1.38 -3.39
CA PHE A 103 2.35 2.14 -4.63
C PHE A 103 1.22 3.19 -4.62
N ILE A 104 1.01 3.87 -3.48
CA ILE A 104 -0.01 4.91 -3.32
C ILE A 104 0.48 6.32 -3.71
N GLN A 105 1.43 6.44 -4.62
CA GLN A 105 2.16 7.67 -4.96
C GLN A 105 1.45 8.54 -6.01
N PHE A 106 0.13 8.61 -5.96
CA PHE A 106 -0.70 9.43 -6.84
C PHE A 106 -0.97 10.85 -6.29
N GLN A 107 -0.45 11.15 -5.09
CA GLN A 107 -0.64 12.43 -4.40
C GLN A 107 0.63 13.29 -4.47
N GLY A 108 0.46 14.60 -4.66
CA GLY A 108 1.54 15.57 -4.51
C GLY A 108 2.00 15.72 -3.04
N PRO A 109 3.09 16.47 -2.79
CA PRO A 109 3.73 16.54 -1.46
C PRO A 109 2.80 16.94 -0.30
N GLU A 110 1.94 17.93 -0.50
CA GLU A 110 1.01 18.40 0.55
C GLU A 110 -0.04 17.34 0.91
N ALA A 111 -0.71 16.75 -0.10
CA ALA A 111 -1.70 15.70 0.12
C ALA A 111 -1.07 14.43 0.71
N ARG A 112 0.16 14.10 0.29
CA ARG A 112 0.94 13.00 0.86
C ARG A 112 1.26 13.24 2.35
N ALA A 113 1.68 14.46 2.72
CA ALA A 113 1.93 14.79 4.13
C ALA A 113 0.66 14.65 4.97
N ALA A 114 -0.50 15.09 4.47
CA ALA A 114 -1.78 14.88 5.12
C ALA A 114 -2.14 13.38 5.26
N THR A 115 -1.83 12.57 4.25
CA THR A 115 -2.01 11.11 4.29
C THR A 115 -1.14 10.47 5.37
N PHE A 116 0.13 10.86 5.48
CA PHE A 116 1.02 10.34 6.52
C PHE A 116 0.58 10.75 7.94
N ALA A 117 0.03 11.96 8.10
CA ALA A 117 -0.59 12.36 9.37
C ALA A 117 -1.76 11.44 9.74
N ARG A 118 -2.62 11.08 8.79
CA ARG A 118 -3.71 10.12 9.00
C ARG A 118 -3.20 8.72 9.37
N PHE A 119 -2.09 8.27 8.77
CA PHE A 119 -1.48 6.98 9.17
C PHE A 119 -1.02 7.02 10.63
N ARG A 120 -0.45 8.17 11.07
CA ARG A 120 -0.07 8.34 12.47
C ARG A 120 -1.26 8.28 13.42
N GLU A 121 -2.42 8.80 13.02
CA GLU A 121 -3.67 8.76 13.78
C GLU A 121 -4.30 7.36 13.75
N GLY A 122 -4.42 6.77 12.58
CA GLY A 122 -5.11 5.49 12.35
C GLY A 122 -4.36 4.24 12.83
N LEU A 123 -3.08 4.35 13.19
CA LEU A 123 -2.34 3.23 13.81
C LEU A 123 -2.49 3.25 15.32
N ALA A 124 -2.78 2.10 15.89
CA ALA A 124 -2.73 1.87 17.34
C ALA A 124 -1.31 2.10 17.87
N PRO A 125 -1.14 2.43 19.17
CA PRO A 125 0.17 2.41 19.81
C PRO A 125 0.87 1.06 19.62
N GLY A 126 2.15 1.05 19.24
CA GLY A 126 2.90 -0.15 18.88
C GLY A 126 2.59 -0.75 17.52
N GLY A 127 1.65 -0.16 16.76
CA GLY A 127 1.25 -0.63 15.43
C GLY A 127 2.32 -0.45 14.37
N LEU A 128 2.20 -1.21 13.27
CA LEU A 128 3.15 -1.26 12.18
C LEU A 128 2.66 -0.51 10.94
N LEU A 129 3.54 0.25 10.31
CA LEU A 129 3.39 0.76 8.96
C LEU A 129 4.29 -0.05 8.02
N LEU A 130 3.70 -0.64 6.98
CA LEU A 130 4.39 -1.22 5.84
C LEU A 130 4.16 -0.31 4.63
N LEU A 131 5.17 0.43 4.21
CA LEU A 131 5.08 1.38 3.11
C LEU A 131 6.10 1.03 2.03
N HIS A 132 5.64 0.96 0.77
CA HIS A 132 6.45 0.64 -0.38
C HIS A 132 6.04 1.48 -1.59
N GLY A 133 7.02 1.84 -2.40
CA GLY A 133 6.77 2.58 -3.64
C GLY A 133 8.04 2.92 -4.38
N TYR A 134 7.90 3.81 -5.36
CA TYR A 134 9.01 4.22 -6.22
C TYR A 134 9.89 5.30 -5.59
N ALA A 135 11.19 5.23 -5.90
CA ALA A 135 12.15 6.32 -5.69
C ALA A 135 12.10 7.34 -6.84
N PRO A 136 12.53 8.60 -6.64
CA PRO A 136 12.46 9.65 -7.68
C PRO A 136 13.13 9.29 -9.01
N ARG A 137 14.19 8.47 -9.00
CA ARG A 137 14.87 8.00 -10.22
C ARG A 137 14.01 7.09 -11.11
N GLN A 138 12.86 6.62 -10.63
CA GLN A 138 11.89 5.86 -11.42
C GLN A 138 11.44 6.61 -12.69
N VAL A 139 11.39 7.93 -12.65
CA VAL A 139 11.04 8.76 -13.82
C VAL A 139 11.99 8.50 -14.99
N GLU A 140 13.28 8.26 -14.71
CA GLU A 140 14.30 7.99 -15.72
C GLU A 140 14.14 6.61 -16.35
N TYR A 141 13.62 5.63 -15.60
CA TYR A 141 13.37 4.28 -16.11
C TYR A 141 12.14 4.19 -17.01
N GLY A 142 11.10 5.00 -16.77
CA GLY A 142 9.91 5.04 -17.61
C GLY A 142 9.09 3.73 -17.64
N THR A 143 9.29 2.85 -16.69
CA THR A 143 8.70 1.49 -16.63
C THR A 143 7.42 1.42 -15.78
N GLY A 144 6.93 2.54 -15.32
CA GLY A 144 5.73 2.66 -14.47
C GLY A 144 5.86 3.75 -13.43
N GLY A 145 4.85 3.86 -12.56
CA GLY A 145 4.78 4.89 -11.54
C GLY A 145 4.21 6.23 -12.04
N PRO A 146 4.10 7.22 -11.14
CA PRO A 146 3.65 8.57 -11.50
C PRO A 146 4.73 9.30 -12.33
N PRO A 147 4.34 10.23 -13.21
CA PRO A 147 5.30 11.00 -14.02
C PRO A 147 6.02 12.11 -13.22
N HIS A 148 5.70 12.27 -11.94
CA HIS A 148 6.16 13.36 -11.08
C HIS A 148 7.07 12.83 -9.98
N ALA A 149 8.36 13.14 -10.04
CA ALA A 149 9.35 12.70 -9.05
C ALA A 149 9.02 13.16 -7.61
N GLU A 150 8.38 14.33 -7.47
CA GLU A 150 7.96 14.87 -6.17
C GLU A 150 6.87 14.04 -5.47
N ASN A 151 6.17 13.18 -6.20
CA ASN A 151 5.20 12.24 -5.61
C ASN A 151 5.88 11.00 -5.02
N MET A 152 7.12 10.74 -5.41
CA MET A 152 7.85 9.53 -5.02
C MET A 152 8.49 9.67 -3.64
N TYR A 153 9.03 8.57 -3.12
CA TYR A 153 9.54 8.51 -1.76
C TYR A 153 11.06 8.56 -1.73
N THR A 154 11.60 9.19 -0.68
CA THR A 154 13.00 9.06 -0.29
C THR A 154 13.06 8.66 1.18
N LEU A 155 14.09 7.91 1.58
CA LEU A 155 14.26 7.51 2.98
C LEU A 155 14.34 8.70 3.94
N PRO A 156 15.10 9.81 3.66
CA PRO A 156 15.09 10.99 4.51
C PRO A 156 13.69 11.55 4.74
N MET A 157 12.88 11.69 3.66
CA MET A 157 11.51 12.19 3.77
C MET A 157 10.63 11.29 4.65
N LEU A 158 10.75 9.96 4.52
CA LEU A 158 9.97 9.02 5.33
C LEU A 158 10.40 9.04 6.80
N ARG A 159 11.71 9.12 7.07
CA ARG A 159 12.23 9.28 8.43
C ARG A 159 11.73 10.57 9.09
N ASP A 160 11.67 11.68 8.35
CA ASP A 160 11.12 12.93 8.84
C ASP A 160 9.61 12.83 9.12
N ALA A 161 8.85 12.25 8.17
CA ALA A 161 7.40 12.09 8.29
C ALA A 161 6.99 11.20 9.47
N PHE A 162 7.77 10.17 9.78
CA PHE A 162 7.54 9.22 10.87
C PHE A 162 8.58 9.34 11.99
N GLY A 163 9.09 10.54 12.22
CA GLY A 163 10.07 10.82 13.27
C GLY A 163 9.60 10.33 14.65
N GLY A 164 10.51 9.71 15.39
CA GLY A 164 10.24 9.09 16.68
C GLY A 164 9.70 7.64 16.61
N TRP A 165 9.46 7.12 15.40
CA TRP A 165 9.09 5.70 15.23
C TRP A 165 10.34 4.82 15.12
N GLU A 166 10.22 3.56 15.56
CA GLU A 166 11.27 2.55 15.38
C GLU A 166 11.26 2.07 13.93
N VAL A 167 12.33 2.35 13.18
CA VAL A 167 12.49 1.83 11.81
C VAL A 167 12.97 0.38 11.90
N LEU A 168 12.14 -0.56 11.47
CA LEU A 168 12.42 -2.00 11.49
C LEU A 168 13.08 -2.48 10.21
N HIS A 169 12.78 -1.84 9.09
CA HIS A 169 13.37 -2.09 7.78
C HIS A 169 13.26 -0.85 6.91
N GLU A 170 14.31 -0.54 6.20
CA GLU A 170 14.30 0.46 5.13
C GLU A 170 15.31 0.06 4.06
N ALA A 171 14.95 0.29 2.80
CA ALA A 171 15.84 0.07 1.67
C ALA A 171 15.53 1.06 0.54
N ASP A 172 16.59 1.48 -0.15
CA ASP A 172 16.54 2.24 -1.39
C ASP A 172 17.36 1.47 -2.41
N TYR A 173 16.70 0.85 -3.40
CA TYR A 173 17.33 -0.11 -4.30
C TYR A 173 16.69 -0.12 -5.68
N ASP A 174 17.38 -0.75 -6.61
CA ASP A 174 16.87 -1.03 -7.95
C ASP A 174 16.59 -2.51 -8.12
N ALA A 175 15.44 -2.82 -8.73
CA ALA A 175 15.08 -4.19 -9.06
C ALA A 175 14.26 -4.25 -10.36
N LEU A 176 14.33 -5.41 -11.01
CA LEU A 176 13.38 -5.76 -12.06
C LEU A 176 12.10 -6.25 -11.38
N ILE A 177 10.98 -5.57 -11.60
CA ILE A 177 9.68 -6.02 -11.11
C ILE A 177 8.81 -6.50 -12.27
N GLU A 178 8.00 -7.52 -11.98
CA GLU A 178 7.03 -8.11 -12.91
C GLU A 178 5.71 -8.31 -12.16
N GLU A 179 5.01 -7.21 -11.88
CA GLU A 179 3.77 -7.18 -11.12
C GLU A 179 2.61 -6.76 -12.04
N GLY A 180 2.20 -7.66 -12.91
CA GLY A 180 1.18 -7.41 -13.93
C GLY A 180 1.64 -6.42 -15.01
N SER A 181 0.72 -5.94 -15.83
CA SER A 181 1.02 -5.01 -16.92
C SER A 181 1.22 -3.56 -16.47
N GLY A 182 0.89 -3.26 -15.23
CA GLY A 182 0.97 -1.91 -14.66
C GLY A 182 2.30 -1.60 -13.96
N HIS A 183 3.02 -2.62 -13.51
CA HIS A 183 4.32 -2.52 -12.84
C HIS A 183 5.27 -3.57 -13.45
N SER A 184 5.99 -3.22 -14.51
CA SER A 184 6.89 -4.15 -15.19
C SER A 184 8.13 -3.44 -15.72
N GLY A 185 9.29 -3.94 -15.33
CA GLY A 185 10.60 -3.46 -15.78
C GLY A 185 11.51 -2.98 -14.64
N GLN A 186 12.68 -2.44 -15.03
CA GLN A 186 13.65 -1.87 -14.09
C GLN A 186 13.00 -0.76 -13.27
N SER A 187 13.11 -0.83 -11.96
CA SER A 187 12.43 0.09 -11.05
C SER A 187 13.33 0.51 -9.90
N GLY A 188 13.30 1.81 -9.58
CA GLY A 188 13.87 2.35 -8.35
C GLY A 188 12.84 2.30 -7.24
N LEU A 189 13.13 1.59 -6.17
CA LEU A 189 12.18 1.20 -5.13
C LEU A 189 12.62 1.68 -3.75
N ILE A 190 11.63 1.99 -2.93
CA ILE A 190 11.78 2.30 -1.51
C ILE A 190 10.93 1.34 -0.69
N ASP A 191 11.56 0.66 0.25
CA ASP A 191 10.90 -0.09 1.31
C ASP A 191 11.00 0.70 2.61
N PHE A 192 9.94 0.73 3.39
CA PHE A 192 9.93 1.35 4.70
C PHE A 192 8.95 0.64 5.63
N VAL A 193 9.48 0.01 6.67
CA VAL A 193 8.68 -0.62 7.73
C VAL A 193 9.04 0.03 9.05
N ALA A 194 8.03 0.60 9.72
CA ALA A 194 8.25 1.31 10.97
C ALA A 194 7.17 0.97 12.01
N ARG A 195 7.55 0.98 13.29
CA ARG A 195 6.66 0.76 14.42
C ARG A 195 6.38 2.08 15.12
N LYS A 196 5.10 2.38 15.30
CA LYS A 196 4.65 3.51 16.11
C LYS A 196 5.03 3.25 17.59
N PRO A 197 5.48 4.27 18.35
CA PRO A 197 5.69 4.12 19.78
C PRO A 197 4.47 3.57 20.51
N ALA A 198 4.71 2.79 21.56
CA ALA A 198 3.63 2.19 22.34
C ALA A 198 2.91 3.19 23.29
N GLY A 199 3.43 4.43 23.39
CA GLY A 199 2.91 5.50 24.27
C GLY A 199 3.90 5.82 25.35
#